data_82f44e8c15275ec65c278f692aa91b4b
#
_entry.id   82f44e8c15275ec65c278f692aa91b4b
#
_cell.length_a   1.000
_cell.length_b   1.000
_cell.length_c   1.000
_cell.angle_alpha   90.00
_cell.angle_beta   90.00
_cell.angle_gamma   90.00
#
_symmetry.space_group_name_H-M   'P 1'
#
loop_
_entity.id
_entity.type
_entity.pdbx_description
1 polymer ?
#
loop_
_entity_poly.entity_id
_entity_poly.type
_entity_poly.pdbx_seq_one_letter_code
_entity_poly.pdbx_strand_id
1 'polypeptide(L)'
;MNYSDDFNFNNYLSSRNRSLTKDQKSILDFYQKKISLESFCEIEKIEEYNYISLEIGFGTGDILLHNALNFPNNLFIGIEYYKKGIAQLLLNIEKHNLKNIRLFYGDAFAYLKQAKTNYLDEILIMFPDPWPKKRHWKRRIINNNSVNEISRSLKLNGKVLFYTDDKSIAFWGLRYFILNKSFTWAINKPLDCRKRTPSNYITKYESKALKKNIDPYYFCFIKEQ
;
A
#
# COMPACT_ATOMS: atom_id res chain seq x y z
N MET A 1 26.13 4.56 11.16
CA MET A 1 25.55 3.31 11.68
C MET A 1 25.04 2.51 10.50
N ASN A 2 25.79 1.47 10.12
CA ASN A 2 25.44 0.58 9.02
C ASN A 2 24.21 -0.25 9.44
N TYR A 3 23.07 -0.01 8.84
CA TYR A 3 21.91 -0.90 8.93
C TYR A 3 22.02 -1.99 7.84
N SER A 4 22.94 -2.93 8.05
CA SER A 4 22.87 -4.26 7.47
C SER A 4 22.06 -5.12 8.46
N ASP A 5 20.79 -4.94 8.53
CA ASP A 5 19.94 -5.85 9.28
C ASP A 5 19.24 -6.76 8.28
N ASP A 6 19.72 -7.99 8.23
CA ASP A 6 18.99 -9.17 7.77
C ASP A 6 17.69 -9.28 8.57
N PHE A 7 16.68 -8.54 8.12
CA PHE A 7 15.36 -8.57 8.72
C PHE A 7 14.68 -9.86 8.27
N ASN A 8 14.80 -10.91 9.08
CA ASN A 8 14.17 -12.20 8.81
C ASN A 8 12.64 -12.08 8.96
N PHE A 9 11.97 -11.78 7.86
CA PHE A 9 10.52 -11.62 7.76
C PHE A 9 9.74 -12.91 8.07
N ASN A 10 10.38 -14.08 8.05
CA ASN A 10 9.71 -15.36 8.33
C ASN A 10 9.10 -15.43 9.74
N ASN A 11 9.61 -14.66 10.70
CA ASN A 11 9.05 -14.58 12.05
C ASN A 11 7.76 -13.74 12.16
N TYR A 12 7.39 -13.00 11.10
CA TYR A 12 6.16 -12.19 11.04
C TYR A 12 4.93 -12.99 10.62
N LEU A 13 5.15 -14.03 9.85
CA LEU A 13 4.10 -14.77 9.17
C LEU A 13 3.36 -15.77 10.09
N SER A 14 3.90 -16.04 11.30
CA SER A 14 3.39 -17.13 12.13
C SER A 14 2.05 -16.88 12.83
N SER A 15 1.68 -15.62 13.08
CA SER A 15 0.50 -15.32 13.92
C SER A 15 -0.81 -15.07 13.16
N ARG A 16 -0.77 -14.86 11.84
CA ARG A 16 -1.95 -14.58 11.00
C ARG A 16 -2.26 -15.67 9.97
N ASN A 17 -1.51 -16.76 9.92
CA ASN A 17 -1.73 -17.85 8.98
C ASN A 17 -2.93 -18.73 9.40
N ARG A 18 -4.15 -18.24 9.17
CA ARG A 18 -5.28 -19.16 9.02
C ARG A 18 -5.01 -20.07 7.84
N SER A 19 -5.31 -21.36 7.96
CA SER A 19 -5.11 -22.33 6.88
C SER A 19 -5.70 -21.84 5.56
N LEU A 20 -4.92 -21.96 4.49
CA LEU A 20 -5.37 -21.69 3.14
C LEU A 20 -6.31 -22.83 2.69
N THR A 21 -7.34 -22.49 1.91
CA THR A 21 -8.15 -23.49 1.21
C THR A 21 -7.32 -24.15 0.10
N LYS A 22 -7.82 -25.25 -0.46
CA LYS A 22 -7.16 -25.95 -1.59
C LYS A 22 -6.98 -25.01 -2.77
N ASP A 23 -8.02 -24.26 -3.14
CA ASP A 23 -7.99 -23.32 -4.27
C ASP A 23 -7.01 -22.17 -4.02
N GLN A 24 -6.96 -21.65 -2.77
CA GLN A 24 -6.00 -20.62 -2.39
C GLN A 24 -4.54 -21.09 -2.47
N LYS A 25 -4.26 -22.35 -2.17
CA LYS A 25 -2.93 -22.94 -2.37
C LYS A 25 -2.59 -23.05 -3.83
N SER A 26 -3.47 -23.66 -4.62
CA SER A 26 -3.27 -23.84 -6.06
C SER A 26 -3.03 -22.53 -6.79
N ILE A 27 -3.81 -21.48 -6.50
CA ILE A 27 -3.64 -20.19 -7.16
C ILE A 27 -2.31 -19.52 -6.79
N LEU A 28 -1.89 -19.62 -5.52
CA LEU A 28 -0.60 -19.09 -5.09
C LEU A 28 0.57 -19.80 -5.76
N ASP A 29 0.53 -21.12 -5.85
CA ASP A 29 1.57 -21.93 -6.49
C ASP A 29 1.67 -21.58 -7.98
N PHE A 30 0.52 -21.40 -8.66
CA PHE A 30 0.47 -20.99 -10.07
C PHE A 30 1.07 -19.61 -10.31
N TYR A 31 0.79 -18.64 -9.41
CA TYR A 31 1.25 -17.26 -9.57
C TYR A 31 2.57 -16.96 -8.89
N GLN A 32 3.20 -17.92 -8.18
CA GLN A 32 4.39 -17.70 -7.35
C GLN A 32 5.50 -16.92 -8.08
N LYS A 33 5.82 -17.28 -9.31
CA LYS A 33 6.84 -16.58 -10.11
C LYS A 33 6.40 -15.18 -10.52
N LYS A 34 5.12 -14.98 -10.87
CA LYS A 34 4.57 -13.71 -11.34
C LYS A 34 4.42 -12.64 -10.28
N ILE A 35 4.39 -13.04 -8.99
CA ILE A 35 4.28 -12.11 -7.85
C ILE A 35 5.63 -11.91 -7.14
N SER A 36 6.73 -12.39 -7.71
CA SER A 36 8.09 -12.19 -7.19
C SER A 36 8.62 -10.80 -7.55
N LEU A 37 9.63 -10.35 -6.81
CA LEU A 37 10.29 -9.07 -7.07
C LEU A 37 11.01 -9.05 -8.43
N GLU A 38 11.56 -10.20 -8.84
CA GLU A 38 12.26 -10.38 -10.12
C GLU A 38 11.32 -10.16 -11.31
N SER A 39 10.10 -10.71 -11.25
CA SER A 39 9.10 -10.52 -12.33
C SER A 39 8.56 -9.09 -12.39
N PHE A 40 8.70 -8.32 -11.32
CA PHE A 40 8.24 -6.94 -11.29
C PHE A 40 9.12 -6.00 -12.12
N CYS A 41 10.43 -6.25 -12.19
CA CYS A 41 11.35 -5.48 -13.05
C CYS A 41 11.05 -5.66 -14.54
N GLU A 42 10.29 -6.70 -14.91
CA GLU A 42 9.86 -7.04 -16.26
C GLU A 42 8.46 -6.52 -16.60
N ILE A 43 7.89 -5.57 -15.84
CA ILE A 43 6.59 -4.98 -16.21
C ILE A 43 6.74 -4.28 -17.56
N GLU A 44 6.56 -5.07 -18.59
CA GLU A 44 6.42 -4.57 -19.95
C GLU A 44 5.16 -3.69 -20.03
N LYS A 45 5.27 -2.54 -20.73
CA LYS A 45 4.14 -1.70 -21.10
C LYS A 45 3.43 -0.91 -19.99
N ILE A 46 4.16 -0.47 -18.95
CA ILE A 46 3.63 0.51 -17.96
C ILE A 46 3.15 1.80 -18.67
N GLU A 47 3.79 2.15 -19.77
CA GLU A 47 3.54 3.36 -20.56
C GLU A 47 2.17 3.35 -21.28
N GLU A 48 1.51 2.19 -21.36
CA GLU A 48 0.16 2.07 -21.96
C GLU A 48 -0.96 2.51 -20.98
N TYR A 49 -0.66 2.69 -19.69
CA TYR A 49 -1.67 3.06 -18.70
C TYR A 49 -1.70 4.56 -18.45
N ASN A 50 -2.91 5.12 -18.38
CA ASN A 50 -3.13 6.55 -18.13
C ASN A 50 -2.78 6.97 -16.70
N TYR A 51 -2.88 6.06 -15.76
CA TYR A 51 -2.70 6.31 -14.32
C TYR A 51 -2.19 5.05 -13.64
N ILE A 52 -1.21 5.19 -12.76
CA ILE A 52 -0.58 4.09 -12.03
C ILE A 52 -0.70 4.34 -10.53
N SER A 53 -1.45 3.49 -9.84
CA SER A 53 -1.64 3.55 -8.39
C SER A 53 -0.99 2.35 -7.71
N LEU A 54 -0.31 2.60 -6.58
CA LEU A 54 0.30 1.59 -5.72
C LEU A 54 -0.42 1.53 -4.38
N GLU A 55 -0.94 0.38 -3.98
CA GLU A 55 -1.46 0.14 -2.63
C GLU A 55 -0.46 -0.68 -1.80
N ILE A 56 0.02 -0.10 -0.69
CA ILE A 56 0.93 -0.75 0.25
C ILE A 56 0.12 -1.37 1.38
N GLY A 57 0.22 -2.70 1.54
CA GLY A 57 -0.51 -3.44 2.56
C GLY A 57 -1.99 -3.61 2.22
N PHE A 58 -2.30 -4.07 1.01
CA PHE A 58 -3.68 -4.14 0.49
C PHE A 58 -4.60 -5.13 1.21
N GLY A 59 -4.11 -5.96 2.12
CA GLY A 59 -4.91 -6.93 2.87
C GLY A 59 -5.63 -7.93 1.97
N THR A 60 -6.95 -7.82 1.83
CA THR A 60 -7.77 -8.65 0.92
C THR A 60 -7.92 -8.07 -0.49
N GLY A 61 -7.38 -6.89 -0.74
CA GLY A 61 -7.34 -6.25 -2.06
C GLY A 61 -8.68 -5.69 -2.53
N ASP A 62 -9.56 -5.35 -1.60
CA ASP A 62 -10.90 -4.87 -1.95
C ASP A 62 -10.85 -3.53 -2.73
N ILE A 63 -9.90 -2.62 -2.39
CA ILE A 63 -9.70 -1.35 -3.10
C ILE A 63 -9.13 -1.61 -4.50
N LEU A 64 -8.08 -2.43 -4.59
CA LEU A 64 -7.46 -2.81 -5.87
C LEU A 64 -8.49 -3.41 -6.83
N LEU A 65 -9.29 -4.34 -6.32
CA LEU A 65 -10.35 -4.99 -7.12
C LEU A 65 -11.40 -3.98 -7.59
N HIS A 66 -11.91 -3.15 -6.67
CA HIS A 66 -12.89 -2.11 -6.99
C HIS A 66 -12.37 -1.15 -8.06
N ASN A 67 -11.16 -0.65 -7.88
CA ASN A 67 -10.56 0.31 -8.81
C ASN A 67 -10.28 -0.31 -10.17
N ALA A 68 -9.76 -1.54 -10.21
CA ALA A 68 -9.45 -2.23 -11.46
C ALA A 68 -10.69 -2.52 -12.31
N LEU A 69 -11.81 -2.85 -11.66
CA LEU A 69 -13.09 -3.05 -12.33
C LEU A 69 -13.66 -1.75 -12.91
N ASN A 70 -13.48 -0.61 -12.22
CA ASN A 70 -14.08 0.67 -12.62
C ASN A 70 -13.17 1.49 -13.56
N PHE A 71 -11.85 1.23 -13.57
CA PHE A 71 -10.88 2.01 -14.34
C PHE A 71 -9.94 1.08 -15.13
N PRO A 72 -10.43 0.45 -16.22
CA PRO A 72 -9.68 -0.57 -16.96
C PRO A 72 -8.40 -0.04 -17.64
N ASN A 73 -8.33 1.26 -17.93
CA ASN A 73 -7.18 1.91 -18.54
C ASN A 73 -6.12 2.40 -17.54
N ASN A 74 -6.31 2.11 -16.24
CA ASN A 74 -5.38 2.43 -15.18
C ASN A 74 -4.72 1.16 -14.66
N LEU A 75 -3.46 1.26 -14.22
CA LEU A 75 -2.73 0.14 -13.60
C LEU A 75 -2.80 0.26 -12.08
N PHE A 76 -3.14 -0.84 -11.43
CA PHE A 76 -3.19 -0.95 -9.97
C PHE A 76 -2.16 -1.96 -9.50
N ILE A 77 -1.22 -1.50 -8.67
CA ILE A 77 -0.14 -2.31 -8.12
C ILE A 77 -0.43 -2.54 -6.64
N GLY A 78 -0.33 -3.78 -6.18
CA GLY A 78 -0.53 -4.13 -4.78
C GLY A 78 0.66 -4.84 -4.18
N ILE A 79 1.06 -4.43 -2.97
CA ILE A 79 2.12 -5.08 -2.20
C ILE A 79 1.53 -5.59 -0.90
N GLU A 80 1.75 -6.87 -0.59
CA GLU A 80 1.24 -7.49 0.63
C GLU A 80 2.09 -8.70 1.06
N TYR A 81 2.12 -8.97 2.37
CA TYR A 81 2.69 -10.18 2.97
C TYR A 81 1.65 -11.23 3.33
N TYR A 82 0.40 -10.85 3.49
CA TYR A 82 -0.67 -11.73 3.93
C TYR A 82 -1.10 -12.67 2.81
N LYS A 83 -0.50 -13.86 2.75
CA LYS A 83 -0.73 -14.87 1.71
C LYS A 83 -2.21 -15.13 1.42
N LYS A 84 -3.06 -15.22 2.45
CA LYS A 84 -4.50 -15.46 2.25
C LYS A 84 -5.19 -14.30 1.55
N GLY A 85 -4.78 -13.07 1.82
CA GLY A 85 -5.29 -11.87 1.13
C GLY A 85 -4.87 -11.87 -0.33
N ILE A 86 -3.60 -12.15 -0.61
CA ILE A 86 -3.08 -12.28 -1.98
C ILE A 86 -3.84 -13.37 -2.75
N ALA A 87 -3.99 -14.56 -2.15
CA ALA A 87 -4.73 -15.65 -2.77
C ALA A 87 -6.18 -15.27 -3.09
N GLN A 88 -6.84 -14.56 -2.17
CA GLN A 88 -8.21 -14.09 -2.38
C GLN A 88 -8.30 -13.10 -3.55
N LEU A 89 -7.35 -12.17 -3.65
CA LEU A 89 -7.32 -11.22 -4.75
C LEU A 89 -6.98 -11.90 -6.08
N LEU A 90 -6.04 -12.85 -6.11
CA LEU A 90 -5.72 -13.64 -7.30
C LEU A 90 -6.94 -14.40 -7.84
N LEU A 91 -7.74 -15.03 -6.97
CA LEU A 91 -8.98 -15.68 -7.37
C LEU A 91 -9.98 -14.70 -7.99
N ASN A 92 -10.07 -13.47 -7.46
CA ASN A 92 -10.91 -12.43 -8.04
C ASN A 92 -10.37 -11.92 -9.38
N ILE A 93 -9.06 -11.78 -9.55
CA ILE A 93 -8.41 -11.40 -10.81
C ILE A 93 -8.76 -12.41 -11.89
N GLU A 94 -8.63 -13.70 -11.61
CA GLU A 94 -9.01 -14.78 -12.54
C GLU A 94 -10.51 -14.75 -12.87
N LYS A 95 -11.35 -14.69 -11.82
CA LYS A 95 -12.81 -14.66 -11.97
C LYS A 95 -13.29 -13.53 -12.88
N HIS A 96 -12.70 -12.35 -12.78
CA HIS A 96 -13.08 -11.17 -13.56
C HIS A 96 -12.19 -10.92 -14.77
N ASN A 97 -11.23 -11.82 -15.07
CA ASN A 97 -10.27 -11.69 -16.18
C ASN A 97 -9.55 -10.32 -16.21
N LEU A 98 -9.17 -9.79 -15.04
CA LEU A 98 -8.53 -8.49 -14.92
C LEU A 98 -7.09 -8.53 -15.45
N LYS A 99 -6.73 -7.54 -16.26
CA LYS A 99 -5.39 -7.41 -16.85
C LYS A 99 -4.59 -6.22 -16.30
N ASN A 100 -5.24 -5.37 -15.54
CA ASN A 100 -4.73 -4.11 -15.04
C ASN A 100 -4.39 -4.13 -13.52
N ILE A 101 -4.14 -5.32 -12.96
CA ILE A 101 -3.59 -5.48 -11.60
C ILE A 101 -2.24 -6.17 -11.69
N ARG A 102 -1.28 -5.69 -10.89
CA ARG A 102 0.01 -6.35 -10.63
C ARG A 102 0.17 -6.51 -9.13
N LEU A 103 0.56 -7.71 -8.70
CA LEU A 103 0.75 -8.01 -7.28
C LEU A 103 2.21 -8.33 -7.00
N PHE A 104 2.68 -7.85 -5.87
CA PHE A 104 3.97 -8.20 -5.32
C PHE A 104 3.80 -8.78 -3.91
N TYR A 105 4.33 -9.99 -3.72
CA TYR A 105 4.41 -10.65 -2.43
C TYR A 105 5.74 -10.32 -1.77
N GLY A 106 5.74 -9.39 -0.82
CA GLY A 106 6.98 -9.03 -0.17
C GLY A 106 6.98 -7.69 0.56
N ASP A 107 8.18 -7.20 0.83
CA ASP A 107 8.42 -5.95 1.54
C ASP A 107 8.21 -4.72 0.65
N ALA A 108 7.38 -3.80 1.12
CA ALA A 108 7.07 -2.59 0.36
C ALA A 108 8.30 -1.68 0.18
N PHE A 109 9.22 -1.66 1.15
CA PHE A 109 10.43 -0.87 1.03
C PHE A 109 11.41 -1.47 0.03
N ALA A 110 11.53 -2.82 0.01
CA ALA A 110 12.33 -3.52 -1.00
C ALA A 110 11.80 -3.24 -2.41
N TYR A 111 10.47 -3.25 -2.58
CA TYR A 111 9.82 -2.87 -3.82
C TYR A 111 10.12 -1.42 -4.21
N LEU A 112 9.87 -0.46 -3.31
CA LEU A 112 10.07 0.97 -3.59
C LEU A 112 11.50 1.28 -4.03
N LYS A 113 12.52 0.64 -3.45
CA LYS A 113 13.92 0.80 -3.87
C LYS A 113 14.18 0.43 -5.34
N GLN A 114 13.46 -0.56 -5.86
CA GLN A 114 13.61 -1.04 -7.25
C GLN A 114 12.65 -0.35 -8.22
N ALA A 115 11.65 0.32 -7.70
CA ALA A 115 10.67 1.05 -8.47
C ALA A 115 11.32 2.14 -9.31
N LYS A 116 10.82 2.37 -10.54
CA LYS A 116 11.27 3.46 -11.40
C LYS A 116 11.04 4.82 -10.72
N THR A 117 11.86 5.79 -11.07
CA THR A 117 11.69 7.19 -10.63
C THR A 117 10.54 7.82 -11.41
N ASN A 118 9.72 8.64 -10.74
CA ASN A 118 8.66 9.44 -11.36
C ASN A 118 7.68 8.64 -12.23
N TYR A 119 7.19 7.51 -11.74
CA TYR A 119 6.27 6.69 -12.53
C TYR A 119 4.89 6.46 -11.88
N LEU A 120 4.76 6.60 -10.55
CA LEU A 120 3.50 6.46 -9.84
C LEU A 120 2.72 7.78 -9.81
N ASP A 121 1.44 7.72 -10.04
CA ASP A 121 0.52 8.86 -9.89
C ASP A 121 -0.03 8.92 -8.45
N GLU A 122 -0.17 7.77 -7.79
CA GLU A 122 -0.73 7.69 -6.44
C GLU A 122 -0.12 6.54 -5.63
N ILE A 123 0.04 6.76 -4.33
CA ILE A 123 0.36 5.71 -3.37
C ILE A 123 -0.69 5.72 -2.26
N LEU A 124 -1.26 4.54 -1.98
CA LEU A 124 -2.24 4.31 -0.92
C LEU A 124 -1.58 3.57 0.24
N ILE A 125 -1.70 4.12 1.46
CA ILE A 125 -1.27 3.48 2.72
C ILE A 125 -2.48 3.49 3.65
N MET A 126 -3.25 2.40 3.63
CA MET A 126 -4.55 2.33 4.29
C MET A 126 -4.49 1.48 5.55
N PHE A 127 -4.71 2.10 6.71
CA PHE A 127 -4.79 1.43 8.02
C PHE A 127 -3.60 0.50 8.31
N PRO A 128 -2.34 0.99 8.20
CA PRO A 128 -1.15 0.19 8.46
C PRO A 128 -1.10 -0.28 9.90
N ASP A 129 -0.42 -1.40 10.16
CA ASP A 129 -0.25 -1.95 11.51
C ASP A 129 0.42 -0.91 12.45
N PRO A 130 -0.15 -0.63 13.64
CA PRO A 130 0.28 0.48 14.49
C PRO A 130 1.58 0.21 15.25
N TRP A 131 1.96 -1.05 15.45
CA TRP A 131 3.18 -1.43 16.19
C TRP A 131 3.37 -0.60 17.47
N PRO A 132 2.52 -0.74 18.51
CA PRO A 132 2.48 0.17 19.67
C PRO A 132 3.74 0.10 20.54
N LYS A 133 4.42 -1.05 20.60
CA LYS A 133 5.64 -1.23 21.41
C LYS A 133 6.83 -0.54 20.74
N LYS A 134 7.60 0.31 21.46
CA LYS A 134 8.77 1.04 20.94
C LYS A 134 9.76 0.16 20.16
N ARG A 135 10.06 -1.04 20.67
CA ARG A 135 10.96 -2.01 20.00
C ARG A 135 10.47 -2.45 18.61
N HIS A 136 9.17 -2.23 18.29
CA HIS A 136 8.56 -2.58 17.02
C HIS A 136 8.39 -1.38 16.07
N TRP A 137 8.72 -0.15 16.46
CA TRP A 137 8.54 1.04 15.62
C TRP A 137 9.32 0.98 14.31
N LYS A 138 10.48 0.27 14.30
CA LYS A 138 11.25 0.01 13.09
C LYS A 138 10.46 -0.77 12.01
N ARG A 139 9.32 -1.35 12.37
CA ARG A 139 8.42 -2.11 11.48
C ARG A 139 7.37 -1.22 10.81
N ARG A 140 7.23 0.03 11.26
CA ARG A 140 6.30 0.98 10.67
C ARG A 140 6.75 1.31 9.26
N ILE A 141 5.83 1.16 8.30
CA ILE A 141 6.14 1.42 6.88
C ILE A 141 6.54 2.88 6.63
N ILE A 142 5.97 3.83 7.38
CA ILE A 142 6.30 5.26 7.23
C ILE A 142 7.48 5.59 8.13
N ASN A 143 8.60 5.90 7.51
CA ASN A 143 9.85 6.37 8.13
C ASN A 143 10.64 7.20 7.10
N ASN A 144 11.76 7.79 7.52
CA ASN A 144 12.53 8.68 6.65
C ASN A 144 12.95 8.04 5.33
N ASN A 145 13.43 6.78 5.39
CA ASN A 145 13.89 6.07 4.19
C ASN A 145 12.74 5.75 3.24
N SER A 146 11.61 5.25 3.77
CA SER A 146 10.45 4.92 2.93
C SER A 146 9.82 6.16 2.32
N VAL A 147 9.74 7.28 3.04
CA VAL A 147 9.19 8.54 2.51
C VAL A 147 10.07 9.11 1.38
N ASN A 148 11.40 8.97 1.47
CA ASN A 148 12.30 9.33 0.38
C ASN A 148 12.08 8.47 -0.87
N GLU A 149 11.93 7.15 -0.72
CA GLU A 149 11.65 6.26 -1.85
C GLU A 149 10.23 6.49 -2.43
N ILE A 150 9.25 6.77 -1.59
CA ILE A 150 7.91 7.20 -2.01
C ILE A 150 8.02 8.49 -2.86
N SER A 151 8.75 9.50 -2.37
CA SER A 151 8.98 10.72 -3.14
C SER A 151 9.65 10.44 -4.48
N ARG A 152 10.70 9.63 -4.50
CA ARG A 152 11.43 9.29 -5.73
C ARG A 152 10.53 8.60 -6.76
N SER A 153 9.67 7.67 -6.32
CA SER A 153 8.83 6.87 -7.20
C SER A 153 7.58 7.61 -7.71
N LEU A 154 7.09 8.61 -6.99
CA LEU A 154 5.96 9.43 -7.41
C LEU A 154 6.35 10.40 -8.53
N LYS A 155 5.43 10.64 -9.46
CA LYS A 155 5.49 11.76 -10.41
C LYS A 155 5.34 13.09 -9.68
N LEU A 156 5.75 14.18 -10.31
CA LEU A 156 5.40 15.52 -9.86
C LEU A 156 3.86 15.66 -9.82
N ASN A 157 3.32 16.28 -8.79
CA ASN A 157 1.89 16.34 -8.47
C ASN A 157 1.25 14.99 -8.13
N GLY A 158 2.03 13.90 -8.08
CA GLY A 158 1.57 12.62 -7.55
C GLY A 158 1.25 12.72 -6.07
N LYS A 159 0.35 11.88 -5.60
CA LYS A 159 -0.19 11.98 -4.24
C LYS A 159 -0.02 10.72 -3.40
N VAL A 160 0.10 10.90 -2.10
CA VAL A 160 0.01 9.84 -1.09
C VAL A 160 -1.28 10.01 -0.32
N LEU A 161 -2.13 8.99 -0.31
CA LEU A 161 -3.27 8.90 0.59
C LEU A 161 -2.91 7.99 1.76
N PHE A 162 -2.88 8.57 2.95
CA PHE A 162 -2.54 7.85 4.18
C PHE A 162 -3.70 7.94 5.17
N TYR A 163 -4.34 6.80 5.47
CA TYR A 163 -5.50 6.72 6.36
C TYR A 163 -5.19 5.80 7.54
N THR A 164 -5.66 6.18 8.74
CA THR A 164 -5.50 5.35 9.93
C THR A 164 -6.52 5.74 11.02
N ASP A 165 -6.95 4.77 11.82
CA ASP A 165 -7.76 4.95 13.02
C ASP A 165 -6.90 5.08 14.30
N ASP A 166 -5.59 4.84 14.21
CA ASP A 166 -4.65 4.94 15.33
C ASP A 166 -3.99 6.31 15.38
N LYS A 167 -4.22 7.03 16.50
CA LYS A 167 -3.68 8.37 16.74
C LYS A 167 -2.15 8.40 16.69
N SER A 168 -1.46 7.37 17.22
CA SER A 168 0.01 7.34 17.28
C SER A 168 0.61 7.20 15.88
N ILE A 169 -0.03 6.42 15.01
CA ILE A 169 0.35 6.24 13.62
C ILE A 169 0.04 7.50 12.81
N ALA A 170 -1.10 8.16 13.06
CA ALA A 170 -1.47 9.40 12.40
C ALA A 170 -0.38 10.46 12.57
N PHE A 171 0.00 10.77 13.82
CA PHE A 171 1.04 11.78 14.09
C PHE A 171 2.44 11.32 13.68
N TRP A 172 2.73 10.03 13.78
CA TRP A 172 3.96 9.46 13.27
C TRP A 172 4.11 9.69 11.77
N GLY A 173 3.12 9.29 10.98
CA GLY A 173 3.13 9.46 9.53
C GLY A 173 3.18 10.93 9.12
N LEU A 174 2.30 11.75 9.71
CA LEU A 174 2.25 13.19 9.45
C LEU A 174 3.62 13.85 9.65
N ARG A 175 4.33 13.51 10.75
CA ARG A 175 5.66 14.05 11.04
C ARG A 175 6.66 13.77 9.91
N TYR A 176 6.73 12.53 9.39
CA TYR A 176 7.71 12.17 8.37
C TYR A 176 7.41 12.83 7.03
N PHE A 177 6.14 12.95 6.66
CA PHE A 177 5.76 13.63 5.42
C PHE A 177 5.98 15.14 5.50
N ILE A 178 5.66 15.81 6.62
CA ILE A 178 5.89 17.27 6.79
C ILE A 178 7.39 17.60 6.80
N LEU A 179 8.23 16.74 7.38
CA LEU A 179 9.68 16.96 7.43
C LEU A 179 10.37 16.71 6.09
N ASN A 180 9.72 16.04 5.15
CA ASN A 180 10.25 15.80 3.82
C ASN A 180 9.87 16.97 2.90
N LYS A 181 10.89 17.68 2.40
CA LYS A 181 10.72 18.90 1.59
C LYS A 181 9.99 18.67 0.26
N SER A 182 9.91 17.41 -0.20
CA SER A 182 9.23 17.09 -1.46
C SER A 182 7.72 17.05 -1.35
N PHE A 183 7.17 17.06 -0.12
CA PHE A 183 5.73 16.92 0.07
C PHE A 183 5.09 18.15 0.69
N THR A 184 3.93 18.49 0.17
CA THR A 184 3.00 19.44 0.79
C THR A 184 1.77 18.68 1.28
N TRP A 185 1.36 18.95 2.52
CA TRP A 185 0.13 18.41 3.06
C TRP A 185 -1.07 19.16 2.46
N ALA A 186 -1.85 18.48 1.65
CA ALA A 186 -3.04 19.01 0.98
C ALA A 186 -4.20 19.15 1.97
N ILE A 187 -4.23 20.25 2.71
CA ILE A 187 -5.23 20.53 3.75
C ILE A 187 -5.54 22.04 3.82
N ASN A 188 -6.82 22.37 3.98
CA ASN A 188 -7.21 23.76 4.18
C ASN A 188 -7.17 24.18 5.66
N LYS A 189 -7.60 23.30 6.55
CA LYS A 189 -7.59 23.50 8.02
C LYS A 189 -7.15 22.23 8.73
N PRO A 190 -6.39 22.30 9.83
CA PRO A 190 -5.90 21.12 10.55
C PRO A 190 -6.97 20.09 10.92
N LEU A 191 -8.19 20.51 11.25
CA LEU A 191 -9.32 19.64 11.58
C LEU A 191 -9.87 18.88 10.36
N ASP A 192 -9.55 19.30 9.14
CA ASP A 192 -10.02 18.63 7.93
C ASP A 192 -9.37 17.23 7.75
N CYS A 193 -8.29 16.93 8.48
CA CYS A 193 -7.73 15.58 8.52
C CYS A 193 -8.70 14.52 9.11
N ARG A 194 -9.83 14.93 9.66
CA ARG A 194 -10.93 14.05 10.08
C ARG A 194 -12.04 13.96 9.05
N LYS A 195 -11.96 14.73 7.97
CA LYS A 195 -12.89 14.65 6.86
C LYS A 195 -12.34 13.68 5.84
N ARG A 196 -13.17 12.70 5.49
CA ARG A 196 -12.79 11.71 4.48
C ARG A 196 -12.52 12.39 3.14
N THR A 197 -11.39 12.09 2.55
CA THR A 197 -11.12 12.47 1.15
C THR A 197 -12.14 11.76 0.24
N PRO A 198 -12.70 12.42 -0.79
CA PRO A 198 -13.60 11.78 -1.71
C PRO A 198 -12.97 10.53 -2.32
N SER A 199 -13.53 9.39 -2.01
CA SER A 199 -13.17 8.07 -2.56
C SER A 199 -14.46 7.26 -2.61
N ASN A 200 -14.65 6.53 -3.69
CA ASN A 200 -15.88 5.79 -3.92
C ASN A 200 -15.96 4.47 -3.14
N TYR A 201 -14.91 4.12 -2.39
CA TYR A 201 -14.84 2.84 -1.68
C TYR A 201 -14.46 3.02 -0.22
N ILE A 202 -15.29 2.48 0.69
CA ILE A 202 -15.02 2.42 2.13
C ILE A 202 -14.39 1.06 2.45
N THR A 203 -13.19 1.06 3.03
CA THR A 203 -12.49 -0.18 3.39
C THR A 203 -13.18 -0.91 4.55
N LYS A 204 -12.93 -2.22 4.68
CA LYS A 204 -13.38 -3.00 5.85
C LYS A 204 -12.83 -2.45 7.16
N TYR A 205 -11.60 -1.93 7.15
CA TYR A 205 -10.97 -1.34 8.33
C TYR A 205 -11.62 -0.01 8.70
N GLU A 206 -11.89 0.84 7.71
CA GLU A 206 -12.61 2.09 7.88
C GLU A 206 -14.03 1.84 8.43
N SER A 207 -14.80 0.94 7.81
CA SER A 207 -16.12 0.54 8.31
C SER A 207 -16.07 0.02 9.74
N LYS A 208 -15.02 -0.71 10.12
CA LYS A 208 -14.84 -1.24 11.46
C LYS A 208 -14.51 -0.15 12.48
N ALA A 209 -13.73 0.86 12.11
CA ALA A 209 -13.45 2.03 12.94
C ALA A 209 -14.73 2.84 13.17
N LEU A 210 -15.44 3.17 12.10
CA LEU A 210 -16.71 3.92 12.17
C LEU A 210 -17.77 3.23 13.03
N LYS A 211 -17.91 1.89 12.91
CA LYS A 211 -18.80 1.09 13.78
C LYS A 211 -18.45 1.15 15.27
N LYS A 212 -17.21 1.50 15.60
CA LYS A 212 -16.72 1.70 16.97
C LYS A 212 -16.76 3.16 17.42
N ASN A 213 -17.38 4.05 16.63
CA ASN A 213 -17.37 5.51 16.82
C ASN A 213 -15.93 6.08 16.88
N ILE A 214 -15.01 5.50 16.12
CA ILE A 214 -13.65 6.04 15.95
C ILE A 214 -13.61 6.72 14.59
N ASP A 215 -13.45 8.04 14.59
CA ASP A 215 -13.22 8.80 13.37
C ASP A 215 -11.78 8.61 12.91
N PRO A 216 -11.52 8.07 11.72
CA PRO A 216 -10.17 7.94 11.18
C PRO A 216 -9.51 9.29 10.89
N TYR A 217 -8.20 9.26 10.70
CA TYR A 217 -7.43 10.35 10.12
C TYR A 217 -7.23 10.09 8.64
N TYR A 218 -7.41 11.13 7.83
CA TYR A 218 -7.30 11.11 6.38
C TYR A 218 -6.27 12.14 5.96
N PHE A 219 -5.12 11.69 5.48
CA PHE A 219 -4.06 12.57 5.01
C PHE A 219 -3.88 12.42 3.50
N CYS A 220 -3.70 13.54 2.83
CA CYS A 220 -3.29 13.61 1.44
C CYS A 220 -2.02 14.46 1.36
N PHE A 221 -0.94 13.90 0.84
CA PHE A 221 0.30 14.62 0.59
C PHE A 221 0.56 14.66 -0.91
N ILE A 222 0.91 15.82 -1.43
CA ILE A 222 1.21 16.05 -2.86
C ILE A 222 2.71 16.25 -3.00
N LYS A 223 3.33 15.59 -3.98
CA LYS A 223 4.71 15.80 -4.34
C LYS A 223 4.85 17.06 -5.17
N GLU A 224 5.65 18.04 -4.70
CA GLU A 224 5.89 19.31 -5.39
C GLU A 224 7.32 19.47 -5.92
N GLN A 225 8.28 18.61 -5.47
CA GLN A 225 9.68 18.66 -5.88
C GLN A 225 10.26 17.26 -6.15
#